data_9d39a4e0c521ee048681acd19833e79f
#
_entry.id   9d39a4e0c521ee048681acd19833e79f
#
_cell.length_a   1.000
_cell.length_b   1.000
_cell.length_c   1.000
_cell.angle_alpha   90.00
_cell.angle_beta   90.00
_cell.angle_gamma   90.00
#
_symmetry.space_group_name_H-M   'P 1'
#
loop_
_entity.id
_entity.type
_entity.pdbx_description
1 polymer ?
#
loop_
_entity_poly.entity_id
_entity_poly.type
_entity_poly.pdbx_seq_one_letter_code
_entity_poly.pdbx_strand_id
1 'polypeptide(L)'
;VSAALRCAGLGHRYGRRLWGLRDCDLDVPAGRVVALVGPNGSGKTTLMSMAAGLLPVTEGTVEVAGGAPARRLDRIGFVAQDAPLWPRLRVADVLEVGRCMNRGFDAAMAAQRIRRLGIRPRARINALSGGERAQVALTLVLAKKPELFLLDEPMANLDPLARREFLGSMFGACQETGATVLYSSHAVAELERVCDYLIVLRAGRVRLAGDIDELRSRHRVIRGPDGWPDGGGWQVISQRSMAGQTTALVRCDDACLPGPGLQDAAPTFDELVLGYLDGGAARLPEEAAA
;
A
#
# COMPACT_ATOMS: atom_id res chain seq x y z
N VAL A 1 -0.62 -9.79 -17.92
CA VAL A 1 -0.33 -8.46 -17.34
C VAL A 1 1.03 -8.57 -16.65
N SER A 2 1.98 -7.66 -16.93
CA SER A 2 3.27 -7.67 -16.26
C SER A 2 3.11 -7.25 -14.78
N ALA A 3 3.82 -7.91 -13.87
CA ALA A 3 3.83 -7.53 -12.47
C ALA A 3 4.76 -6.34 -12.25
N ALA A 4 4.29 -5.34 -11.49
CA ALA A 4 5.13 -4.23 -11.03
C ALA A 4 5.99 -4.65 -9.82
N LEU A 5 5.43 -5.50 -8.96
CA LEU A 5 6.10 -6.08 -7.79
C LEU A 5 5.66 -7.54 -7.68
N ARG A 6 6.62 -8.47 -7.60
CA ARG A 6 6.38 -9.89 -7.34
C ARG A 6 7.17 -10.33 -6.13
N CYS A 7 6.53 -11.06 -5.23
CA CYS A 7 7.15 -11.69 -4.08
C CYS A 7 6.77 -13.17 -4.07
N ALA A 8 7.75 -14.04 -3.85
CA ALA A 8 7.54 -15.48 -3.71
C ALA A 8 8.21 -15.98 -2.44
N GLY A 9 7.41 -16.46 -1.47
CA GLY A 9 7.86 -16.90 -0.16
C GLY A 9 8.69 -15.85 0.57
N LEU A 10 8.44 -14.56 0.31
CA LEU A 10 9.31 -13.48 0.77
C LEU A 10 9.31 -13.38 2.29
N GLY A 11 10.51 -13.39 2.89
CA GLY A 11 10.72 -13.23 4.31
C GLY A 11 11.90 -12.34 4.64
N HIS A 12 11.72 -11.53 5.69
CA HIS A 12 12.79 -10.75 6.32
C HIS A 12 12.76 -10.90 7.82
N ARG A 13 13.92 -11.18 8.39
CA ARG A 13 14.09 -11.38 9.83
C ARG A 13 15.05 -10.34 10.41
N TYR A 14 14.55 -9.58 11.37
CA TYR A 14 15.35 -8.66 12.17
C TYR A 14 16.08 -9.43 13.28
N GLY A 15 17.41 -9.50 13.18
CA GLY A 15 18.21 -10.28 14.12
C GLY A 15 17.86 -11.78 14.08
N ARG A 16 17.85 -12.44 15.26
CA ARG A 16 17.68 -13.91 15.31
C ARG A 16 16.25 -14.38 15.48
N ARG A 17 15.29 -13.55 15.92
CA ARG A 17 13.97 -14.01 16.37
C ARG A 17 12.78 -13.23 15.85
N LEU A 18 12.94 -12.00 15.38
CA LEU A 18 11.82 -11.15 15.00
C LEU A 18 11.61 -11.18 13.48
N TRP A 19 10.51 -11.75 13.04
CA TRP A 19 10.09 -11.69 11.64
C TRP A 19 9.38 -10.38 11.35
N GLY A 20 9.86 -9.65 10.36
CA GLY A 20 9.15 -8.50 9.79
C GLY A 20 8.17 -8.92 8.71
N LEU A 21 8.60 -9.90 7.87
CA LEU A 21 7.77 -10.59 6.88
C LEU A 21 8.09 -12.08 6.89
N ARG A 22 7.11 -12.92 6.56
CA ARG A 22 7.29 -14.37 6.46
C ARG A 22 6.27 -14.97 5.50
N ASP A 23 6.74 -15.85 4.59
CA ASP A 23 5.92 -16.51 3.58
C ASP A 23 4.97 -15.51 2.88
N CYS A 24 5.54 -14.44 2.37
CA CYS A 24 4.76 -13.40 1.70
C CYS A 24 4.77 -13.68 0.20
N ASP A 25 3.64 -14.15 -0.32
CA ASP A 25 3.38 -14.31 -1.74
C ASP A 25 2.50 -13.15 -2.20
N LEU A 26 2.95 -12.47 -3.25
CA LEU A 26 2.28 -11.28 -3.75
C LEU A 26 2.63 -11.04 -5.22
N ASP A 27 1.62 -10.77 -6.02
CA ASP A 27 1.78 -10.32 -7.41
C ASP A 27 0.96 -9.03 -7.60
N VAL A 28 1.66 -7.90 -7.70
CA VAL A 28 1.04 -6.58 -7.88
C VAL A 28 1.02 -6.26 -9.36
N PRO A 29 -0.14 -6.15 -9.99
CA PRO A 29 -0.24 -5.82 -11.41
C PRO A 29 0.30 -4.41 -11.68
N ALA A 30 0.91 -4.22 -12.87
CA ALA A 30 1.38 -2.92 -13.30
C ALA A 30 0.22 -1.95 -13.61
N GLY A 31 0.44 -0.65 -13.40
CA GLY A 31 -0.52 0.42 -13.69
C GLY A 31 -1.63 0.58 -12.65
N ARG A 32 -1.53 -0.08 -11.49
CA ARG A 32 -2.55 -0.03 -10.42
C ARG A 32 -2.19 0.94 -9.30
N VAL A 33 -3.21 1.44 -8.63
CA VAL A 33 -3.07 2.14 -7.35
C VAL A 33 -3.44 1.20 -6.23
N VAL A 34 -2.44 0.74 -5.50
CA VAL A 34 -2.53 -0.36 -4.55
C VAL A 34 -2.55 0.17 -3.12
N ALA A 35 -3.61 -0.13 -2.38
CA ALA A 35 -3.68 0.09 -0.94
C ALA A 35 -2.92 -1.01 -0.19
N LEU A 36 -1.95 -0.65 0.63
CA LEU A 36 -1.28 -1.57 1.56
C LEU A 36 -1.72 -1.25 2.98
N VAL A 37 -2.56 -2.10 3.55
CA VAL A 37 -3.19 -1.88 4.85
C VAL A 37 -2.73 -2.91 5.86
N GLY A 38 -2.62 -2.49 7.12
CA GLY A 38 -2.30 -3.38 8.24
C GLY A 38 -1.95 -2.58 9.48
N PRO A 39 -2.05 -3.16 10.68
CA PRO A 39 -1.68 -2.50 11.92
C PRO A 39 -0.20 -2.16 11.98
N ASN A 40 0.21 -1.35 12.96
CA ASN A 40 1.61 -1.10 13.21
C ASN A 40 2.35 -2.41 13.51
N GLY A 41 3.54 -2.58 12.93
CA GLY A 41 4.29 -3.83 13.02
C GLY A 41 3.80 -4.98 12.14
N SER A 42 2.83 -4.75 11.23
CA SER A 42 2.34 -5.80 10.31
C SER A 42 3.33 -6.17 9.19
N GLY A 43 4.37 -5.36 8.95
CA GLY A 43 5.38 -5.59 7.93
C GLY A 43 5.31 -4.66 6.70
N LYS A 44 4.43 -3.64 6.67
CA LYS A 44 4.27 -2.69 5.54
C LYS A 44 5.59 -2.03 5.15
N THR A 45 6.23 -1.35 6.12
CA THR A 45 7.54 -0.70 5.90
C THR A 45 8.62 -1.69 5.51
N THR A 46 8.59 -2.91 6.08
CA THR A 46 9.53 -3.99 5.74
C THR A 46 9.37 -4.39 4.27
N LEU A 47 8.14 -4.65 3.81
CA LEU A 47 7.83 -4.99 2.41
C LEU A 47 8.30 -3.89 1.46
N MET A 48 7.94 -2.64 1.74
CA MET A 48 8.34 -1.50 0.91
C MET A 48 9.84 -1.29 0.88
N SER A 49 10.52 -1.43 2.03
CA SER A 49 11.98 -1.31 2.10
C SER A 49 12.71 -2.42 1.34
N MET A 50 12.17 -3.65 1.35
CA MET A 50 12.70 -4.74 0.54
C MET A 50 12.47 -4.49 -0.96
N ALA A 51 11.26 -4.05 -1.33
CA ALA A 51 10.93 -3.67 -2.71
C ALA A 51 11.76 -2.46 -3.21
N ALA A 52 12.16 -1.57 -2.30
CA ALA A 52 13.07 -0.45 -2.60
C ALA A 52 14.55 -0.87 -2.65
N GLY A 53 14.89 -2.13 -2.33
CA GLY A 53 16.28 -2.61 -2.27
C GLY A 53 17.06 -2.09 -1.06
N LEU A 54 16.38 -1.58 -0.03
CA LEU A 54 16.98 -1.04 1.20
C LEU A 54 17.17 -2.08 2.29
N LEU A 55 16.42 -3.19 2.24
CA LEU A 55 16.55 -4.31 3.16
C LEU A 55 16.87 -5.60 2.39
N PRO A 56 17.78 -6.44 2.92
CA PRO A 56 18.10 -7.72 2.29
C PRO A 56 16.96 -8.72 2.43
N VAL A 57 16.83 -9.63 1.47
CA VAL A 57 15.96 -10.79 1.56
C VAL A 57 16.60 -11.84 2.48
N THR A 58 15.83 -12.37 3.43
CA THR A 58 16.26 -13.50 4.28
C THR A 58 15.82 -14.83 3.67
N GLU A 59 14.58 -14.89 3.19
CA GLU A 59 13.97 -16.06 2.54
C GLU A 59 13.14 -15.62 1.34
N GLY A 60 13.01 -16.48 0.33
CA GLY A 60 12.23 -16.22 -0.87
C GLY A 60 12.86 -15.21 -1.83
N THR A 61 12.02 -14.56 -2.62
CA THR A 61 12.46 -13.61 -3.66
C THR A 61 11.54 -12.37 -3.71
N VAL A 62 12.12 -11.26 -4.17
CA VAL A 62 11.38 -10.04 -4.53
C VAL A 62 11.88 -9.52 -5.86
N GLU A 63 10.96 -9.20 -6.75
CA GLU A 63 11.24 -8.62 -8.07
C GLU A 63 10.42 -7.36 -8.28
N VAL A 64 11.04 -6.33 -8.85
CA VAL A 64 10.38 -5.09 -9.27
C VAL A 64 10.61 -4.90 -10.75
N ALA A 65 9.52 -4.68 -11.51
CA ALA A 65 9.58 -4.53 -12.96
C ALA A 65 10.43 -5.63 -13.65
N GLY A 66 10.25 -6.89 -13.22
CA GLY A 66 10.90 -8.07 -13.76
C GLY A 66 12.38 -8.23 -13.41
N GLY A 67 12.84 -7.67 -12.29
CA GLY A 67 14.22 -7.84 -11.84
C GLY A 67 14.44 -7.54 -10.37
N ALA A 68 15.61 -7.92 -9.84
CA ALA A 68 15.97 -7.64 -8.46
C ALA A 68 15.97 -6.13 -8.18
N PRO A 69 15.41 -5.65 -7.05
CA PRO A 69 15.26 -4.22 -6.75
C PRO A 69 16.57 -3.44 -6.88
N ALA A 70 17.68 -3.99 -6.39
CA ALA A 70 19.00 -3.34 -6.48
C ALA A 70 19.46 -3.04 -7.92
N ARG A 71 18.91 -3.71 -8.93
CA ARG A 71 19.19 -3.50 -10.35
C ARG A 71 18.14 -2.62 -11.05
N ARG A 72 17.12 -2.19 -10.32
CA ARG A 72 15.96 -1.43 -10.80
C ARG A 72 15.73 -0.13 -10.04
N LEU A 73 16.76 0.35 -9.33
CA LEU A 73 16.64 1.58 -8.52
C LEU A 73 16.19 2.78 -9.34
N ASP A 74 16.56 2.85 -10.62
CA ASP A 74 16.09 3.88 -11.56
C ASP A 74 14.57 3.85 -11.80
N ARG A 75 13.95 2.69 -11.66
CA ARG A 75 12.49 2.46 -11.87
C ARG A 75 11.66 2.53 -10.60
N ILE A 76 12.30 2.68 -9.45
CA ILE A 76 11.62 2.68 -8.14
C ILE A 76 11.69 4.08 -7.55
N GLY A 77 10.55 4.63 -7.15
CA GLY A 77 10.43 5.84 -6.35
C GLY A 77 9.98 5.49 -4.95
N PHE A 78 10.75 5.86 -3.92
CA PHE A 78 10.40 5.59 -2.53
C PHE A 78 10.27 6.88 -1.72
N VAL A 79 9.12 7.06 -1.08
CA VAL A 79 8.88 8.12 -0.09
C VAL A 79 8.63 7.43 1.24
N ALA A 80 9.57 7.55 2.16
CA ALA A 80 9.45 7.01 3.52
C ALA A 80 8.58 7.93 4.40
N GLN A 81 8.06 7.40 5.49
CA GLN A 81 7.13 8.03 6.42
C GLN A 81 7.57 9.45 6.88
N ASP A 82 8.84 9.63 7.20
CA ASP A 82 9.36 10.91 7.70
C ASP A 82 9.99 11.78 6.62
N ALA A 83 9.89 11.37 5.33
CA ALA A 83 10.53 12.03 4.21
C ALA A 83 11.98 12.48 4.55
N PRO A 84 12.90 11.53 4.86
CA PRO A 84 14.22 11.84 5.38
C PRO A 84 15.10 12.51 4.31
N LEU A 85 15.05 13.82 4.25
CA LEU A 85 15.91 14.65 3.42
C LEU A 85 17.06 15.21 4.24
N TRP A 86 18.18 15.56 3.58
CA TRP A 86 19.35 16.13 4.24
C TRP A 86 19.06 17.49 4.88
N PRO A 87 19.03 17.61 6.22
CA PRO A 87 18.48 18.82 6.90
C PRO A 87 19.23 20.10 6.61
N ARG A 88 20.53 20.02 6.34
CA ARG A 88 21.42 21.17 6.13
C ARG A 88 21.48 21.64 4.69
N LEU A 89 21.06 20.82 3.74
CA LEU A 89 21.02 21.20 2.32
C LEU A 89 19.88 22.16 2.04
N ARG A 90 20.02 22.95 0.99
CA ARG A 90 18.94 23.77 0.44
C ARG A 90 18.07 22.90 -0.48
N VAL A 91 16.84 23.33 -0.71
CA VAL A 91 15.93 22.66 -1.66
C VAL A 91 16.60 22.52 -3.03
N ALA A 92 17.25 23.60 -3.53
CA ALA A 92 17.96 23.54 -4.80
C ALA A 92 19.10 22.51 -4.82
N ASP A 93 19.84 22.38 -3.71
CA ASP A 93 20.94 21.41 -3.59
C ASP A 93 20.40 19.97 -3.62
N VAL A 94 19.26 19.73 -2.96
CA VAL A 94 18.59 18.41 -2.95
C VAL A 94 18.09 18.03 -4.34
N LEU A 95 17.51 18.98 -5.09
CA LEU A 95 17.11 18.74 -6.48
C LEU A 95 18.31 18.43 -7.37
N GLU A 96 19.42 19.12 -7.16
CA GLU A 96 20.66 18.86 -7.91
C GLU A 96 21.24 17.49 -7.58
N VAL A 97 21.21 17.04 -6.32
CA VAL A 97 21.56 15.67 -5.95
C VAL A 97 20.67 14.68 -6.70
N GLY A 98 19.35 14.91 -6.73
CA GLY A 98 18.40 14.09 -7.49
C GLY A 98 18.79 13.97 -8.96
N ARG A 99 19.15 15.09 -9.59
CA ARG A 99 19.60 15.16 -11.00
C ARG A 99 20.91 14.39 -11.23
N CYS A 100 21.88 14.53 -10.34
CA CYS A 100 23.18 13.85 -10.46
C CYS A 100 23.06 12.35 -10.26
N MET A 101 22.14 11.88 -9.42
CA MET A 101 21.96 10.45 -9.09
C MET A 101 21.03 9.72 -10.06
N ASN A 102 20.23 10.41 -10.88
CA ASN A 102 19.24 9.78 -11.75
C ASN A 102 19.33 10.33 -13.18
N ARG A 103 19.71 9.50 -14.14
CA ARG A 103 19.90 9.89 -15.55
C ARG A 103 18.66 10.48 -16.23
N GLY A 104 17.46 9.98 -15.85
CA GLY A 104 16.18 10.42 -16.41
C GLY A 104 15.50 11.56 -15.63
N PHE A 105 16.20 12.20 -14.68
CA PHE A 105 15.61 13.21 -13.80
C PHE A 105 15.17 14.46 -14.55
N ASP A 106 13.88 14.78 -14.43
CA ASP A 106 13.26 15.97 -15.04
C ASP A 106 13.46 17.20 -14.14
N ALA A 107 14.63 17.85 -14.26
CA ALA A 107 14.98 19.01 -13.47
C ALA A 107 14.06 20.21 -13.74
N ALA A 108 13.53 20.34 -14.96
CA ALA A 108 12.63 21.44 -15.32
C ALA A 108 11.28 21.29 -14.61
N MET A 109 10.68 20.08 -14.64
CA MET A 109 9.47 19.76 -13.93
C MET A 109 9.65 19.96 -12.42
N ALA A 110 10.75 19.44 -11.84
CA ALA A 110 11.04 19.59 -10.42
C ALA A 110 11.11 21.06 -9.99
N ALA A 111 11.86 21.89 -10.72
CA ALA A 111 11.97 23.32 -10.43
C ALA A 111 10.63 24.04 -10.59
N GLN A 112 9.84 23.70 -11.61
CA GLN A 112 8.52 24.28 -11.83
C GLN A 112 7.57 23.93 -10.68
N ARG A 113 7.57 22.66 -10.24
CA ARG A 113 6.73 22.18 -9.15
C ARG A 113 7.06 22.88 -7.84
N ILE A 114 8.34 23.01 -7.47
CA ILE A 114 8.79 23.72 -6.27
C ILE A 114 8.33 25.19 -6.29
N ARG A 115 8.39 25.86 -7.44
CA ARG A 115 7.86 27.22 -7.59
C ARG A 115 6.35 27.30 -7.39
N ARG A 116 5.57 26.35 -7.98
CA ARG A 116 4.10 26.29 -7.81
C ARG A 116 3.68 26.10 -6.37
N LEU A 117 4.46 25.31 -5.61
CA LEU A 117 4.24 25.08 -4.17
C LEU A 117 4.66 26.27 -3.30
N GLY A 118 5.21 27.35 -3.87
CA GLY A 118 5.67 28.51 -3.11
C GLY A 118 6.92 28.23 -2.26
N ILE A 119 7.56 27.07 -2.45
CA ILE A 119 8.75 26.68 -1.68
C ILE A 119 9.98 27.42 -2.24
N ARG A 120 10.69 28.12 -1.35
CA ARG A 120 11.90 28.89 -1.75
C ARG A 120 13.07 27.94 -2.02
N PRO A 121 13.68 27.94 -3.23
CA PRO A 121 14.81 27.05 -3.57
C PRO A 121 16.04 27.21 -2.66
N ARG A 122 16.21 28.40 -2.08
CA ARG A 122 17.31 28.71 -1.15
C ARG A 122 17.01 28.32 0.32
N ALA A 123 15.76 27.90 0.65
CA ALA A 123 15.41 27.48 1.98
C ALA A 123 16.15 26.17 2.31
N ARG A 124 16.60 26.04 3.56
CA ARG A 124 17.15 24.77 4.06
C ARG A 124 16.05 23.79 4.38
N ILE A 125 16.29 22.51 4.22
CA ILE A 125 15.30 21.44 4.47
C ILE A 125 14.81 21.47 5.92
N ASN A 126 15.68 21.73 6.90
CA ASN A 126 15.28 21.83 8.31
C ASN A 126 14.42 23.06 8.65
N ALA A 127 14.35 24.06 7.76
CA ALA A 127 13.51 25.24 7.93
C ALA A 127 12.12 25.07 7.29
N LEU A 128 11.88 23.97 6.60
CA LEU A 128 10.60 23.65 5.98
C LEU A 128 9.63 23.05 7.01
N SER A 129 8.34 23.30 6.83
CA SER A 129 7.29 22.55 7.52
C SER A 129 7.32 21.06 7.13
N GLY A 130 6.64 20.20 7.90
CA GLY A 130 6.50 18.79 7.56
C GLY A 130 5.88 18.57 6.18
N GLY A 131 4.84 19.37 5.87
CA GLY A 131 4.19 19.37 4.56
C GLY A 131 5.09 19.77 3.42
N GLU A 132 5.83 20.86 3.56
CA GLU A 132 6.78 21.29 2.54
C GLU A 132 7.89 20.26 2.30
N ARG A 133 8.40 19.60 3.37
CA ARG A 133 9.38 18.50 3.23
C ARG A 133 8.83 17.32 2.46
N ALA A 134 7.61 16.90 2.77
CA ALA A 134 6.94 15.83 2.04
C ALA A 134 6.73 16.17 0.57
N GLN A 135 6.37 17.43 0.26
CA GLN A 135 6.24 17.92 -1.11
C GLN A 135 7.58 17.96 -1.86
N VAL A 136 8.68 18.32 -1.18
CA VAL A 136 10.03 18.23 -1.78
C VAL A 136 10.42 16.79 -2.05
N ALA A 137 10.19 15.87 -1.10
CA ALA A 137 10.44 14.44 -1.28
C ALA A 137 9.62 13.84 -2.44
N LEU A 138 8.33 14.17 -2.51
CA LEU A 138 7.49 13.78 -3.64
C LEU A 138 8.00 14.35 -4.96
N THR A 139 8.44 15.61 -4.98
CA THR A 139 8.99 16.25 -6.20
C THR A 139 10.22 15.50 -6.72
N LEU A 140 11.12 15.05 -5.83
CA LEU A 140 12.30 14.25 -6.22
C LEU A 140 11.88 12.94 -6.88
N VAL A 141 10.89 12.25 -6.28
CA VAL A 141 10.41 10.96 -6.80
C VAL A 141 9.68 11.13 -8.12
N LEU A 142 8.81 12.14 -8.25
CA LEU A 142 8.10 12.43 -9.50
C LEU A 142 9.07 12.80 -10.64
N ALA A 143 10.10 13.62 -10.34
CA ALA A 143 11.10 14.02 -11.32
C ALA A 143 11.95 12.85 -11.84
N LYS A 144 12.06 11.78 -11.07
CA LYS A 144 12.73 10.55 -11.46
C LYS A 144 11.94 9.73 -12.47
N LYS A 145 10.61 9.91 -12.56
CA LYS A 145 9.66 9.18 -13.44
C LYS A 145 9.74 7.65 -13.24
N PRO A 146 9.55 7.13 -12.01
CA PRO A 146 9.65 5.70 -11.75
C PRO A 146 8.45 4.93 -12.35
N GLU A 147 8.62 3.62 -12.53
CA GLU A 147 7.53 2.71 -12.90
C GLU A 147 6.74 2.23 -11.67
N LEU A 148 7.38 2.21 -10.49
CA LEU A 148 6.77 1.85 -9.22
C LEU A 148 7.04 2.93 -8.16
N PHE A 149 5.97 3.51 -7.64
CA PHE A 149 6.00 4.37 -6.45
C PHE A 149 5.72 3.54 -5.21
N LEU A 150 6.59 3.64 -4.23
CA LEU A 150 6.45 3.07 -2.89
C LEU A 150 6.27 4.24 -1.91
N LEU A 151 5.10 4.35 -1.30
CA LEU A 151 4.73 5.47 -0.45
C LEU A 151 4.36 4.96 0.95
N ASP A 152 5.29 5.08 1.90
CA ASP A 152 5.11 4.58 3.25
C ASP A 152 4.59 5.68 4.16
N GLU A 153 3.29 5.69 4.42
CA GLU A 153 2.55 6.68 5.22
C GLU A 153 2.94 8.14 4.91
N PRO A 154 3.03 8.53 3.63
CA PRO A 154 3.66 9.78 3.22
C PRO A 154 2.92 11.03 3.67
N MET A 155 1.69 10.88 4.16
CA MET A 155 0.81 11.98 4.55
C MET A 155 0.53 12.05 6.05
N ALA A 156 1.21 11.24 6.88
CA ALA A 156 0.96 11.17 8.32
C ALA A 156 1.06 12.54 9.02
N ASN A 157 1.94 13.42 8.52
CA ASN A 157 2.22 14.73 9.10
C ASN A 157 1.71 15.91 8.25
N LEU A 158 0.78 15.67 7.29
CA LEU A 158 0.21 16.70 6.43
C LEU A 158 -1.14 17.19 6.94
N ASP A 159 -1.40 18.48 6.82
CA ASP A 159 -2.73 19.04 6.97
C ASP A 159 -3.65 18.61 5.79
N PRO A 160 -4.99 18.75 5.91
CA PRO A 160 -5.92 18.28 4.89
C PRO A 160 -5.71 18.90 3.49
N LEU A 161 -5.26 20.14 3.40
CA LEU A 161 -5.00 20.80 2.11
C LEU A 161 -3.74 20.23 1.46
N ALA A 162 -2.66 20.11 2.21
CA ALA A 162 -1.40 19.53 1.75
C ALA A 162 -1.57 18.06 1.32
N ARG A 163 -2.42 17.28 2.02
CA ARG A 163 -2.78 15.91 1.64
C ARG A 163 -3.46 15.86 0.27
N ARG A 164 -4.45 16.74 0.04
CA ARG A 164 -5.16 16.80 -1.25
C ARG A 164 -4.24 17.16 -2.39
N GLU A 165 -3.34 18.12 -2.19
CA GLU A 165 -2.34 18.52 -3.18
C GLU A 165 -1.33 17.40 -3.46
N PHE A 166 -0.90 16.67 -2.41
CA PHE A 166 0.00 15.52 -2.52
C PHE A 166 -0.63 14.42 -3.39
N LEU A 167 -1.85 13.99 -3.03
CA LEU A 167 -2.59 12.97 -3.77
C LEU A 167 -2.87 13.40 -5.21
N GLY A 168 -3.36 14.61 -5.43
CA GLY A 168 -3.62 15.13 -6.77
C GLY A 168 -2.39 15.12 -7.67
N SER A 169 -1.24 15.48 -7.11
CA SER A 169 0.02 15.48 -7.86
C SER A 169 0.54 14.09 -8.17
N MET A 170 0.41 13.17 -7.21
CA MET A 170 0.82 11.78 -7.37
C MET A 170 -0.06 11.09 -8.42
N PHE A 171 -1.38 11.18 -8.28
CA PHE A 171 -2.31 10.53 -9.23
C PHE A 171 -2.21 11.12 -10.63
N GLY A 172 -2.05 12.45 -10.75
CA GLY A 172 -1.81 13.07 -12.05
C GLY A 172 -0.59 12.48 -12.75
N ALA A 173 0.53 12.35 -12.04
CA ALA A 173 1.74 11.74 -12.58
C ALA A 173 1.55 10.26 -12.95
N CYS A 174 0.81 9.50 -12.14
CA CYS A 174 0.54 8.08 -12.42
C CYS A 174 -0.34 7.90 -13.67
N GLN A 175 -1.36 8.74 -13.85
CA GLN A 175 -2.19 8.73 -15.05
C GLN A 175 -1.39 9.07 -16.32
N GLU A 176 -0.47 10.03 -16.23
CA GLU A 176 0.39 10.42 -17.35
C GLU A 176 1.41 9.34 -17.74
N THR A 177 1.94 8.60 -16.75
CA THR A 177 3.05 7.65 -16.97
C THR A 177 2.63 6.18 -17.00
N GLY A 178 1.43 5.85 -16.54
CA GLY A 178 0.98 4.46 -16.34
C GLY A 178 1.72 3.76 -15.18
N ALA A 179 2.36 4.52 -14.28
CA ALA A 179 3.12 3.97 -13.18
C ALA A 179 2.22 3.32 -12.12
N THR A 180 2.75 2.33 -11.43
CA THR A 180 2.09 1.65 -10.31
C THR A 180 2.39 2.39 -9.02
N VAL A 181 1.41 2.46 -8.12
CA VAL A 181 1.58 3.03 -6.78
C VAL A 181 1.28 1.97 -5.73
N LEU A 182 2.21 1.71 -4.84
CA LEU A 182 1.97 0.98 -3.60
C LEU A 182 1.95 2.00 -2.45
N TYR A 183 0.77 2.23 -1.90
CA TYR A 183 0.52 3.26 -0.92
C TYR A 183 0.07 2.66 0.42
N SER A 184 0.88 2.86 1.48
CA SER A 184 0.49 2.48 2.84
C SER A 184 -0.17 3.64 3.56
N SER A 185 -1.30 3.35 4.21
CA SER A 185 -1.96 4.27 5.13
C SER A 185 -2.70 3.49 6.21
N HIS A 186 -2.85 4.11 7.38
CA HIS A 186 -3.76 3.66 8.41
C HIS A 186 -5.15 4.34 8.31
N ALA A 187 -5.30 5.35 7.46
CA ALA A 187 -6.57 6.03 7.19
C ALA A 187 -7.31 5.32 6.03
N VAL A 188 -8.06 4.26 6.35
CA VAL A 188 -8.71 3.36 5.38
C VAL A 188 -9.65 4.12 4.43
N ALA A 189 -10.39 5.11 4.93
CA ALA A 189 -11.32 5.92 4.13
C ALA A 189 -10.62 6.78 3.03
N GLU A 190 -9.34 7.10 3.20
CA GLU A 190 -8.58 7.81 2.16
C GLU A 190 -8.22 6.87 1.00
N LEU A 191 -7.92 5.62 1.32
CA LEU A 191 -7.53 4.59 0.35
C LEU A 191 -8.70 4.18 -0.54
N GLU A 192 -9.90 4.03 0.01
CA GLU A 192 -11.10 3.63 -0.73
C GLU A 192 -11.39 4.49 -1.96
N ARG A 193 -11.07 5.79 -1.87
CA ARG A 193 -11.39 6.75 -2.94
C ARG A 193 -10.43 6.73 -4.12
N VAL A 194 -9.27 6.13 -3.94
CA VAL A 194 -8.15 6.33 -4.86
C VAL A 194 -7.49 5.01 -5.31
N CYS A 195 -7.71 3.93 -4.56
CA CYS A 195 -7.10 2.63 -4.84
C CYS A 195 -8.09 1.71 -5.58
N ASP A 196 -7.55 0.93 -6.50
CA ASP A 196 -8.25 -0.08 -7.26
C ASP A 196 -7.81 -1.51 -6.90
N TYR A 197 -6.76 -1.64 -6.09
CA TYR A 197 -6.23 -2.92 -5.61
C TYR A 197 -5.94 -2.85 -4.11
N LEU A 198 -6.24 -3.91 -3.37
CA LEU A 198 -6.07 -3.97 -1.92
C LEU A 198 -5.11 -5.08 -1.53
N ILE A 199 -4.19 -4.77 -0.61
CA ILE A 199 -3.35 -5.75 0.09
C ILE A 199 -3.54 -5.54 1.59
N VAL A 200 -3.92 -6.60 2.31
CA VAL A 200 -4.00 -6.60 3.78
C VAL A 200 -2.86 -7.42 4.35
N LEU A 201 -2.02 -6.76 5.16
CA LEU A 201 -0.91 -7.37 5.88
C LEU A 201 -1.24 -7.50 7.37
N ARG A 202 -1.00 -8.70 7.94
CA ARG A 202 -1.10 -8.95 9.37
C ARG A 202 -0.02 -9.90 9.84
N ALA A 203 0.70 -9.54 10.89
CA ALA A 203 1.77 -10.36 11.49
C ALA A 203 2.80 -10.86 10.45
N GLY A 204 3.22 -9.98 9.54
CA GLY A 204 4.22 -10.28 8.51
C GLY A 204 3.73 -11.14 7.36
N ARG A 205 2.42 -11.40 7.22
CA ARG A 205 1.84 -12.23 6.16
C ARG A 205 0.78 -11.47 5.38
N VAL A 206 0.66 -11.75 4.09
CA VAL A 206 -0.47 -11.31 3.27
C VAL A 206 -1.71 -12.10 3.71
N ARG A 207 -2.79 -11.41 4.02
CA ARG A 207 -4.08 -12.00 4.38
C ARG A 207 -5.10 -11.89 3.28
N LEU A 208 -5.00 -10.84 2.48
CA LEU A 208 -5.86 -10.58 1.34
C LEU A 208 -5.04 -9.80 0.31
N ALA A 209 -5.17 -10.13 -0.95
CA ALA A 209 -4.68 -9.33 -2.07
C ALA A 209 -5.61 -9.52 -3.27
N GLY A 210 -5.98 -8.42 -3.94
CA GLY A 210 -6.83 -8.49 -5.13
C GLY A 210 -7.39 -7.14 -5.55
N ASP A 211 -8.03 -7.14 -6.72
CA ASP A 211 -8.84 -6.03 -7.21
C ASP A 211 -10.01 -5.78 -6.26
N ILE A 212 -10.27 -4.52 -5.92
CA ILE A 212 -11.27 -4.17 -4.90
C ILE A 212 -12.69 -4.58 -5.32
N ASP A 213 -13.04 -4.39 -6.59
CA ASP A 213 -14.38 -4.75 -7.09
C ASP A 213 -14.55 -6.27 -7.14
N GLU A 214 -13.50 -7.01 -7.53
CA GLU A 214 -13.47 -8.46 -7.49
C GLU A 214 -13.58 -8.99 -6.05
N LEU A 215 -12.82 -8.42 -5.12
CA LEU A 215 -12.92 -8.78 -3.72
C LEU A 215 -14.32 -8.53 -3.16
N ARG A 216 -14.92 -7.37 -3.46
CA ARG A 216 -16.30 -7.07 -3.03
C ARG A 216 -17.32 -8.04 -3.61
N SER A 217 -17.14 -8.48 -4.84
CA SER A 217 -18.06 -9.44 -5.48
C SER A 217 -18.01 -10.82 -4.86
N ARG A 218 -16.84 -11.24 -4.36
CA ARG A 218 -16.60 -12.55 -3.73
C ARG A 218 -16.83 -12.59 -2.22
N HIS A 219 -17.21 -11.47 -1.61
CA HIS A 219 -17.46 -11.38 -0.17
C HIS A 219 -18.86 -10.88 0.10
N ARG A 220 -19.42 -11.28 1.24
CA ARG A 220 -20.70 -10.79 1.77
C ARG A 220 -20.57 -10.49 3.25
N VAL A 221 -21.29 -9.47 3.69
CA VAL A 221 -21.56 -9.23 5.12
C VAL A 221 -22.92 -9.81 5.43
N ILE A 222 -22.96 -10.83 6.28
CA ILE A 222 -24.19 -11.49 6.70
C ILE A 222 -24.51 -11.04 8.11
N ARG A 223 -25.77 -10.66 8.34
CA ARG A 223 -26.30 -10.24 9.64
C ARG A 223 -27.52 -11.07 10.01
N GLY A 224 -27.58 -11.53 11.25
CA GLY A 224 -28.69 -12.36 11.76
C GLY A 224 -28.67 -12.49 13.29
N PRO A 225 -29.62 -13.24 13.87
CA PRO A 225 -29.65 -13.55 15.29
C PRO A 225 -28.43 -14.38 15.69
N ASP A 226 -28.04 -14.36 16.97
CA ASP A 226 -26.94 -15.17 17.45
C ASP A 226 -27.22 -16.68 17.21
N GLY A 227 -26.17 -17.43 16.87
CA GLY A 227 -26.27 -18.88 16.68
C GLY A 227 -26.79 -19.33 15.31
N TRP A 228 -26.82 -18.46 14.28
CA TRP A 228 -27.12 -18.92 12.94
C TRP A 228 -26.03 -19.90 12.43
N PRO A 229 -26.42 -20.94 11.70
CA PRO A 229 -25.56 -22.08 11.44
C PRO A 229 -24.39 -21.75 10.50
N ASP A 230 -23.20 -22.25 10.83
CA ASP A 230 -22.14 -22.46 9.88
C ASP A 230 -22.63 -23.46 8.82
N GLY A 231 -22.70 -23.09 7.55
CA GLY A 231 -23.03 -24.09 6.55
C GLY A 231 -23.69 -23.63 5.27
N GLY A 232 -23.65 -22.34 4.94
CA GLY A 232 -24.23 -21.79 3.70
C GLY A 232 -23.34 -21.88 2.46
N GLY A 233 -22.34 -22.76 2.43
CA GLY A 233 -21.39 -22.83 1.30
C GLY A 233 -20.41 -21.66 1.25
N TRP A 234 -20.18 -20.98 2.38
CA TRP A 234 -19.23 -19.87 2.50
C TRP A 234 -18.15 -20.13 3.54
N GLN A 235 -17.04 -19.44 3.40
CA GLN A 235 -15.97 -19.41 4.39
C GLN A 235 -16.13 -18.18 5.29
N VAL A 236 -16.29 -18.37 6.60
CA VAL A 236 -16.31 -17.26 7.57
C VAL A 236 -14.90 -16.70 7.73
N ILE A 237 -14.71 -15.42 7.40
CA ILE A 237 -13.45 -14.67 7.56
C ILE A 237 -13.36 -14.07 8.95
N SER A 238 -14.42 -13.41 9.38
CA SER A 238 -14.53 -12.84 10.73
C SER A 238 -15.99 -12.83 11.17
N GLN A 239 -16.18 -12.89 12.48
CA GLN A 239 -17.51 -12.88 13.09
C GLN A 239 -17.48 -12.08 14.39
N ARG A 240 -18.53 -11.28 14.60
CA ARG A 240 -18.74 -10.51 15.82
C ARG A 240 -20.19 -10.63 16.24
N SER A 241 -20.40 -10.92 17.53
CA SER A 241 -21.74 -10.91 18.13
C SER A 241 -21.84 -9.74 19.09
N MET A 242 -22.93 -8.97 18.97
CA MET A 242 -23.22 -7.86 19.85
C MET A 242 -24.74 -7.74 20.03
N ALA A 243 -25.21 -7.64 21.26
CA ALA A 243 -26.62 -7.42 21.62
C ALA A 243 -27.61 -8.42 20.97
N GLY A 244 -27.23 -9.72 20.88
CA GLY A 244 -28.09 -10.75 20.33
C GLY A 244 -28.12 -10.82 18.80
N GLN A 245 -27.23 -10.05 18.14
CA GLN A 245 -27.04 -10.09 16.69
C GLN A 245 -25.60 -10.45 16.34
N THR A 246 -25.45 -11.29 15.36
CA THR A 246 -24.17 -11.68 14.78
C THR A 246 -24.00 -11.03 13.40
N THR A 247 -22.84 -10.41 13.19
CA THR A 247 -22.38 -9.92 11.89
C THR A 247 -21.13 -10.69 11.51
N ALA A 248 -21.11 -11.30 10.32
CA ALA A 248 -19.95 -11.99 9.79
C ALA A 248 -19.58 -11.50 8.41
N LEU A 249 -18.27 -11.34 8.17
CA LEU A 249 -17.72 -11.25 6.83
C LEU A 249 -17.45 -12.68 6.34
N VAL A 250 -18.03 -13.03 5.21
CA VAL A 250 -17.87 -14.34 4.59
C VAL A 250 -17.32 -14.21 3.18
N ARG A 251 -16.54 -15.19 2.75
CA ARG A 251 -16.13 -15.36 1.36
C ARG A 251 -17.01 -16.41 0.70
N CYS A 252 -17.51 -16.07 -0.47
CA CYS A 252 -18.36 -16.89 -1.30
C CYS A 252 -17.70 -17.08 -2.66
N ASP A 253 -17.41 -18.30 -3.06
CA ASP A 253 -16.88 -18.58 -4.40
C ASP A 253 -18.00 -18.75 -5.44
N ASP A 254 -19.25 -19.05 -4.99
CA ASP A 254 -20.48 -19.12 -5.79
C ASP A 254 -21.60 -18.28 -5.16
N ALA A 255 -22.75 -18.16 -5.82
CA ALA A 255 -23.89 -17.40 -5.31
C ALA A 255 -24.34 -17.91 -3.93
N CYS A 256 -23.88 -17.27 -2.88
CA CYS A 256 -24.33 -17.52 -1.52
C CYS A 256 -25.74 -16.98 -1.35
N LEU A 257 -26.71 -17.84 -1.12
CA LEU A 257 -28.04 -17.42 -0.70
C LEU A 257 -28.13 -17.58 0.82
N PRO A 258 -28.20 -16.48 1.56
CA PRO A 258 -28.43 -16.55 3.00
C PRO A 258 -29.77 -17.26 3.28
N GLY A 259 -29.80 -18.07 4.32
CA GLY A 259 -31.02 -18.72 4.76
C GLY A 259 -32.09 -17.74 5.25
N PRO A 260 -33.32 -18.18 5.47
CA PRO A 260 -34.39 -17.33 5.95
C PRO A 260 -34.03 -16.67 7.28
N GLY A 261 -34.29 -15.36 7.38
CA GLY A 261 -33.98 -14.54 8.56
C GLY A 261 -32.59 -13.94 8.61
N LEU A 262 -31.75 -14.18 7.60
CA LEU A 262 -30.45 -13.53 7.44
C LEU A 262 -30.53 -12.39 6.41
N GLN A 263 -29.82 -11.32 6.69
CA GLN A 263 -29.64 -10.19 5.76
C GLN A 263 -28.22 -10.28 5.19
N ASP A 264 -28.07 -10.07 3.89
CA ASP A 264 -26.78 -9.96 3.23
C ASP A 264 -26.58 -8.62 2.53
N ALA A 265 -25.34 -8.18 2.46
CA ALA A 265 -24.94 -6.99 1.71
C ALA A 265 -23.52 -7.18 1.16
N ALA A 266 -23.20 -6.46 0.07
CA ALA A 266 -21.82 -6.33 -0.34
C ALA A 266 -21.01 -5.60 0.74
N PRO A 267 -19.78 -6.06 1.06
CA PRO A 267 -18.97 -5.40 2.07
C PRO A 267 -18.53 -4.01 1.61
N THR A 268 -18.44 -3.09 2.54
CA THR A 268 -17.69 -1.85 2.36
C THR A 268 -16.19 -2.15 2.33
N PHE A 269 -15.39 -1.18 1.90
CA PHE A 269 -13.93 -1.30 1.94
C PHE A 269 -13.43 -1.50 3.39
N ASP A 270 -13.99 -0.75 4.33
CA ASP A 270 -13.67 -0.87 5.77
C ASP A 270 -14.02 -2.26 6.33
N GLU A 271 -15.21 -2.81 5.98
CA GLU A 271 -15.62 -4.14 6.43
C GLU A 271 -14.71 -5.26 5.88
N LEU A 272 -14.24 -5.14 4.63
CA LEU A 272 -13.22 -6.05 4.08
C LEU A 272 -11.92 -5.96 4.87
N VAL A 273 -11.38 -4.76 5.03
CA VAL A 273 -10.11 -4.54 5.73
C VAL A 273 -10.20 -5.05 7.17
N LEU A 274 -11.20 -4.60 7.93
CA LEU A 274 -11.37 -4.97 9.33
C LEU A 274 -11.62 -6.47 9.50
N GLY A 275 -12.40 -7.09 8.62
CA GLY A 275 -12.65 -8.52 8.66
C GLY A 275 -11.37 -9.35 8.58
N TYR A 276 -10.45 -9.00 7.68
CA TYR A 276 -9.16 -9.69 7.56
C TYR A 276 -8.13 -9.29 8.62
N LEU A 277 -8.29 -8.13 9.23
CA LEU A 277 -7.46 -7.72 10.37
C LEU A 277 -7.90 -8.36 11.69
N ASP A 278 -9.21 -8.56 11.91
CA ASP A 278 -9.75 -9.15 13.14
C ASP A 278 -9.79 -10.68 13.09
N GLY A 279 -10.01 -11.27 11.91
CA GLY A 279 -10.14 -12.71 11.72
C GLY A 279 -8.94 -13.46 12.29
N GLY A 280 -9.15 -14.23 13.35
CA GLY A 280 -8.20 -15.22 13.85
C GLY A 280 -8.01 -16.29 12.79
N ALA A 281 -6.75 -16.61 12.48
CA ALA A 281 -6.22 -17.78 11.75
C ALA A 281 -7.22 -18.65 10.93
N ALA A 282 -7.99 -18.08 10.03
CA ALA A 282 -8.51 -18.86 8.92
C ALA A 282 -7.31 -19.19 8.02
N ARG A 283 -6.97 -20.48 7.90
CA ARG A 283 -5.97 -20.98 6.96
C ARG A 283 -6.36 -20.49 5.57
N LEU A 284 -5.46 -19.80 4.88
CA LEU A 284 -5.59 -19.58 3.45
C LEU A 284 -5.74 -20.95 2.78
N PRO A 285 -6.70 -21.15 1.87
CA PRO A 285 -6.67 -22.32 1.00
C PRO A 285 -5.40 -22.28 0.16
N GLU A 286 -4.74 -23.40 -0.04
CA GLU A 286 -3.50 -23.63 -0.81
C GLU A 286 -3.68 -23.44 -2.34
N GLU A 287 -4.64 -22.67 -2.80
CA GLU A 287 -4.94 -22.50 -4.22
C GLU A 287 -4.83 -21.03 -4.66
N ALA A 288 -3.59 -20.56 -4.78
CA ALA A 288 -3.27 -19.41 -5.64
C ALA A 288 -1.85 -19.54 -6.21
N ALA A 289 -1.47 -20.77 -6.56
CA ALA A 289 -0.26 -21.05 -7.33
C ALA A 289 -0.63 -22.02 -8.46
N ALA A 290 -1.22 -21.49 -9.54
CA ALA A 290 -1.30 -22.13 -10.85
C ALA A 290 -1.20 -21.07 -11.95
#